data_91f5c8a23a073dfab889f27a4ea1a556
#
_entry.id   91f5c8a23a073dfab889f27a4ea1a556
#
_cell.length_a   1.000
_cell.length_b   1.000
_cell.length_c   1.000
_cell.angle_alpha   90.00
_cell.angle_beta   90.00
_cell.angle_gamma   90.00
#
_symmetry.space_group_name_H-M   'P 1'
#
loop_
_entity.id
_entity.type
_entity.pdbx_description
1 polymer ?
#
loop_
_entity_poly.entity_id
_entity_poly.type
_entity_poly.pdbx_seq_one_letter_code
_entity_poly.pdbx_strand_id
1 'polypeptide(L)'
;ANLVNKDTKKNTQIAYSGKFGVPTIDDNNSFTVDGNTKKVNSAYYLAGDDLVDLYITSGDIDNARELDKCFYYAHIQVPVSALDGRTIDLTGKDKFLFEFVDNTTATTYTLTPGNVGSATGSISVKQTGEGTYKVVVNVESFGPEARNFSASYNGEYDIYDISIPNAYGILDKESKALNSAVATLKDGLYTIYLSSKENVTTIEGMADADIVIEMPEVFMNDGTKGFSGTEDNAKISITYNGEKYNQASCGSKKDNANAIGGNVKASIVDGNISIDFNIYSIYNLGNASMTGHFGGKVTIVE
;
A
#
# COMPACT_ATOMS: atom_id res chain seq x y z
N ALA A 1 -20.53 31.86 1.85
CA ALA A 1 -20.78 30.77 0.90
C ALA A 1 -22.09 30.09 1.24
N ASN A 2 -22.86 29.74 0.23
CA ASN A 2 -24.07 28.95 0.38
C ASN A 2 -23.78 27.51 -0.02
N LEU A 3 -23.96 26.61 0.92
CA LEU A 3 -23.81 25.17 0.69
C LEU A 3 -25.21 24.54 0.66
N VAL A 4 -25.49 23.76 -0.35
CA VAL A 4 -26.75 23.00 -0.47
C VAL A 4 -26.43 21.53 -0.25
N ASN A 5 -27.01 20.94 0.80
CA ASN A 5 -26.93 19.50 0.99
C ASN A 5 -27.80 18.82 -0.09
N LYS A 6 -27.19 17.98 -0.93
CA LYS A 6 -27.86 17.33 -2.06
C LYS A 6 -28.97 16.37 -1.66
N ASP A 7 -28.87 15.74 -0.50
CA ASP A 7 -29.80 14.73 -0.04
C ASP A 7 -31.01 15.33 0.71
N THR A 8 -30.77 16.36 1.50
CA THR A 8 -31.83 17.00 2.31
C THR A 8 -32.36 18.29 1.70
N LYS A 9 -31.72 18.83 0.64
CA LYS A 9 -32.00 20.15 0.01
C LYS A 9 -32.01 21.31 0.99
N LYS A 10 -31.41 21.13 2.17
CA LYS A 10 -31.26 22.19 3.17
C LYS A 10 -30.12 23.11 2.79
N ASN A 11 -30.39 24.40 2.76
CA ASN A 11 -29.37 25.42 2.58
C ASN A 11 -28.69 25.70 3.92
N THR A 12 -27.36 25.62 3.94
CA THR A 12 -26.55 26.07 5.07
C THR A 12 -25.81 27.34 4.65
N GLN A 13 -26.06 28.43 5.32
CA GLN A 13 -25.27 29.65 5.16
C GLN A 13 -24.09 29.63 6.11
N ILE A 14 -22.88 29.74 5.57
CA ILE A 14 -21.67 29.95 6.37
C ILE A 14 -21.26 31.41 6.17
N ALA A 15 -21.40 32.22 7.23
CA ALA A 15 -20.87 33.56 7.29
C ALA A 15 -19.51 33.51 8.02
N TYR A 16 -18.45 33.94 7.34
CA TYR A 16 -17.13 34.14 7.94
C TYR A 16 -16.81 35.63 7.88
N SER A 17 -16.58 36.24 9.05
CA SER A 17 -16.06 37.61 9.14
C SER A 17 -14.67 37.57 9.76
N GLY A 18 -13.65 37.71 8.93
CA GLY A 18 -12.24 37.70 9.34
C GLY A 18 -11.33 37.75 8.11
N LYS A 19 -10.06 38.02 8.33
CA LYS A 19 -9.08 37.86 7.26
C LYS A 19 -8.84 36.35 7.05
N PHE A 20 -9.03 35.88 5.82
CA PHE A 20 -8.45 34.60 5.42
C PHE A 20 -6.93 34.77 5.52
N GLY A 21 -6.32 34.14 6.52
CA GLY A 21 -4.88 33.98 6.49
C GLY A 21 -4.54 33.05 5.32
N VAL A 22 -3.70 33.51 4.41
CA VAL A 22 -3.02 32.59 3.52
C VAL A 22 -2.18 31.70 4.43
N PRO A 23 -2.35 30.37 4.42
CA PRO A 23 -1.48 29.50 5.21
C PRO A 23 -0.04 29.84 4.83
N THR A 24 0.77 30.24 5.80
CA THR A 24 2.20 30.39 5.58
C THR A 24 2.74 28.97 5.42
N ILE A 25 3.03 28.56 4.19
CA ILE A 25 3.70 27.30 3.92
C ILE A 25 5.14 27.53 4.39
N ASP A 26 5.62 26.67 5.27
CA ASP A 26 7.00 26.66 5.70
C ASP A 26 7.86 26.36 4.46
N ASP A 27 8.63 27.34 4.00
CA ASP A 27 9.51 27.21 2.84
C ASP A 27 10.54 26.08 3.00
N ASN A 28 10.75 25.59 4.23
CA ASN A 28 11.64 24.47 4.52
C ASN A 28 10.96 23.10 4.43
N ASN A 29 9.62 23.03 4.29
CA ASN A 29 8.87 21.79 4.23
C ASN A 29 7.78 21.88 3.16
N SER A 30 8.18 22.25 1.97
CA SER A 30 7.29 22.45 0.84
C SER A 30 7.90 21.97 -0.47
N PHE A 31 7.06 21.73 -1.46
CA PHE A 31 7.46 21.63 -2.85
C PHE A 31 6.57 22.48 -3.75
N THR A 32 7.11 22.90 -4.86
CA THR A 32 6.45 23.73 -5.85
C THR A 32 6.47 23.01 -7.20
N VAL A 33 5.33 22.91 -7.84
CA VAL A 33 5.18 22.38 -9.20
C VAL A 33 4.59 23.49 -10.06
N ASP A 34 5.30 23.95 -11.09
CA ASP A 34 4.86 24.97 -12.03
C ASP A 34 4.31 26.23 -11.32
N GLY A 35 5.02 26.67 -10.27
CA GLY A 35 4.66 27.84 -9.46
C GLY A 35 3.59 27.58 -8.38
N ASN A 36 3.01 26.40 -8.30
CA ASN A 36 2.03 26.04 -7.26
C ASN A 36 2.72 25.35 -6.08
N THR A 37 2.81 26.04 -4.95
CA THR A 37 3.45 25.53 -3.75
C THR A 37 2.49 24.71 -2.91
N LYS A 38 2.97 23.57 -2.43
CA LYS A 38 2.29 22.61 -1.53
C LYS A 38 3.17 22.32 -0.33
N LYS A 39 2.55 22.10 0.84
CA LYS A 39 3.25 21.55 1.99
C LYS A 39 3.59 20.07 1.74
N VAL A 40 4.75 19.62 2.17
CA VAL A 40 5.04 18.18 2.30
C VAL A 40 4.35 17.69 3.55
N ASN A 41 3.42 16.73 3.40
CA ASN A 41 2.68 16.14 4.53
C ASN A 41 3.18 14.75 4.88
N SER A 42 3.67 13.99 3.90
CA SER A 42 4.23 12.66 4.13
C SER A 42 5.54 12.50 3.38
N ALA A 43 6.49 11.82 4.02
CA ALA A 43 7.81 11.54 3.47
C ALA A 43 8.25 10.13 3.86
N TYR A 44 8.85 9.38 2.92
CA TYR A 44 9.30 8.01 3.12
C TYR A 44 10.72 7.82 2.63
N TYR A 45 11.47 6.89 3.22
CA TYR A 45 12.81 6.53 2.77
C TYR A 45 13.01 5.02 2.70
N LEU A 46 13.88 4.60 1.78
CA LEU A 46 14.42 3.25 1.72
C LEU A 46 15.95 3.36 1.63
N ALA A 47 16.62 2.90 2.66
CA ALA A 47 18.07 2.88 2.71
C ALA A 47 18.59 1.51 2.22
N GLY A 48 19.41 1.53 1.16
CA GLY A 48 20.19 0.39 0.69
C GLY A 48 21.67 0.58 1.03
N ASP A 49 22.49 -0.39 0.67
CA ASP A 49 23.95 -0.35 0.93
C ASP A 49 24.65 0.79 0.15
N ASP A 50 24.23 1.03 -1.10
CA ASP A 50 24.86 1.99 -2.00
C ASP A 50 24.02 3.24 -2.28
N LEU A 51 22.71 3.13 -2.17
CA LEU A 51 21.73 4.15 -2.58
C LEU A 51 20.70 4.39 -1.48
N VAL A 52 20.18 5.61 -1.42
CA VAL A 52 19.03 5.97 -0.60
C VAL A 52 17.94 6.53 -1.50
N ASP A 53 16.74 6.00 -1.35
CA ASP A 53 15.52 6.47 -2.00
C ASP A 53 14.74 7.32 -1.01
N LEU A 54 14.28 8.48 -1.47
CA LEU A 54 13.49 9.42 -0.70
C LEU A 54 12.23 9.79 -1.48
N TYR A 55 11.08 9.72 -0.83
CA TYR A 55 9.79 10.06 -1.41
C TYR A 55 9.16 11.19 -0.63
N ILE A 56 8.66 12.21 -1.30
CA ILE A 56 7.95 13.34 -0.69
C ILE A 56 6.64 13.60 -1.41
N THR A 57 5.57 13.88 -0.66
CA THR A 57 4.24 14.17 -1.20
C THR A 57 3.49 15.20 -0.36
N SER A 58 2.52 15.87 -0.97
CA SER A 58 1.53 16.68 -0.25
C SER A 58 0.31 15.87 0.22
N GLY A 59 0.23 14.59 -0.12
CA GLY A 59 -0.77 13.69 0.42
C GLY A 59 -0.53 13.46 1.91
N ASP A 60 -1.60 13.44 2.69
CA ASP A 60 -1.59 13.00 4.08
C ASP A 60 -1.97 11.51 4.06
N ILE A 61 -0.96 10.65 4.08
CA ILE A 61 -1.09 9.22 3.89
C ILE A 61 -0.36 8.47 5.01
N ASP A 62 -0.94 7.36 5.47
CA ASP A 62 -0.43 6.59 6.60
C ASP A 62 0.71 5.64 6.22
N ASN A 63 0.85 5.32 4.94
CA ASN A 63 1.88 4.39 4.46
C ASN A 63 2.25 4.62 2.99
N ALA A 64 3.44 4.15 2.60
CA ALA A 64 3.99 4.36 1.26
C ALA A 64 3.17 3.71 0.13
N ARG A 65 2.33 2.69 0.41
CA ARG A 65 1.44 2.06 -0.59
C ARG A 65 0.38 3.02 -1.13
N GLU A 66 0.13 4.12 -0.43
CA GLU A 66 -0.88 5.09 -0.81
C GLU A 66 -0.31 6.25 -1.66
N LEU A 67 0.97 6.21 -2.02
CA LEU A 67 1.58 7.20 -2.90
C LEU A 67 0.86 7.31 -4.26
N ASP A 68 0.33 6.20 -4.77
CA ASP A 68 -0.48 6.17 -5.99
C ASP A 68 -1.82 6.93 -5.87
N LYS A 69 -2.30 7.17 -4.66
CA LYS A 69 -3.51 7.97 -4.39
C LYS A 69 -3.23 9.47 -4.26
N CYS A 70 -1.97 9.87 -4.11
CA CYS A 70 -1.57 11.26 -4.03
C CYS A 70 -1.65 11.91 -5.41
N PHE A 71 -2.03 13.19 -5.51
CA PHE A 71 -2.01 13.91 -6.79
C PHE A 71 -0.62 13.94 -7.39
N TYR A 72 0.38 14.22 -6.55
CA TYR A 72 1.79 14.30 -6.93
C TYR A 72 2.67 13.69 -5.86
N TYR A 73 3.76 13.06 -6.28
CA TYR A 73 4.89 12.80 -5.41
C TYR A 73 6.20 12.91 -6.19
N ALA A 74 7.29 13.18 -5.48
CA ALA A 74 8.63 13.11 -6.03
C ALA A 74 9.40 11.96 -5.38
N HIS A 75 10.12 11.20 -6.21
CA HIS A 75 11.08 10.19 -5.80
C HIS A 75 12.48 10.68 -6.14
N ILE A 76 13.35 10.70 -5.15
CA ILE A 76 14.74 11.15 -5.26
C ILE A 76 15.63 10.00 -4.81
N GLN A 77 16.54 9.56 -5.67
CA GLN A 77 17.54 8.56 -5.29
C GLN A 77 18.93 9.16 -5.45
N VAL A 78 19.75 8.98 -4.43
CA VAL A 78 21.14 9.43 -4.42
C VAL A 78 22.06 8.37 -3.83
N PRO A 79 23.36 8.35 -4.19
CA PRO A 79 24.33 7.51 -3.53
C PRO A 79 24.47 7.85 -2.03
N VAL A 80 24.68 6.83 -1.19
CA VAL A 80 24.97 7.02 0.24
C VAL A 80 26.15 7.98 0.45
N SER A 81 27.14 7.96 -0.45
CA SER A 81 28.29 8.87 -0.44
C SER A 81 27.92 10.35 -0.69
N ALA A 82 26.70 10.67 -1.09
CA ALA A 82 26.22 12.02 -1.33
C ALA A 82 25.30 12.55 -0.21
N LEU A 83 25.17 11.83 0.90
CA LEU A 83 24.33 12.21 2.04
C LEU A 83 24.99 13.27 2.96
N ASP A 84 26.07 13.89 2.52
CA ASP A 84 26.78 14.96 3.22
C ASP A 84 26.17 16.36 2.96
N GLY A 85 25.22 16.45 2.05
CA GLY A 85 24.58 17.71 1.64
C GLY A 85 25.26 18.40 0.47
N ARG A 86 26.23 17.75 -0.20
CA ARG A 86 26.80 18.28 -1.43
C ARG A 86 25.73 18.43 -2.52
N THR A 87 25.96 19.33 -3.42
CA THR A 87 25.08 19.56 -4.55
C THR A 87 25.45 18.62 -5.70
N ILE A 88 24.45 17.87 -6.19
CA ILE A 88 24.50 17.08 -7.41
C ILE A 88 23.90 17.92 -8.52
N ASP A 89 24.69 18.30 -9.52
CA ASP A 89 24.22 18.96 -10.73
C ASP A 89 23.61 17.92 -11.68
N LEU A 90 22.37 18.14 -12.15
CA LEU A 90 21.65 17.20 -13.01
C LEU A 90 22.36 17.01 -14.37
N THR A 91 23.07 18.03 -14.84
CA THR A 91 23.87 17.96 -16.09
C THR A 91 25.29 17.40 -15.87
N GLY A 92 25.63 17.10 -14.62
CA GLY A 92 26.90 16.55 -14.20
C GLY A 92 27.04 15.06 -14.45
N LYS A 93 28.06 14.47 -13.79
CA LYS A 93 28.35 13.02 -13.92
C LYS A 93 27.99 12.23 -12.65
N ASP A 94 27.51 12.90 -11.61
CA ASP A 94 27.12 12.25 -10.37
C ASP A 94 25.89 11.35 -10.60
N LYS A 95 25.83 10.22 -9.88
CA LYS A 95 24.67 9.35 -9.94
C LYS A 95 23.50 9.98 -9.20
N PHE A 96 22.35 9.94 -9.80
CA PHE A 96 21.06 10.32 -9.19
C PHE A 96 19.91 9.66 -9.98
N LEU A 97 18.75 9.62 -9.35
CA LEU A 97 17.45 9.48 -10.00
C LEU A 97 16.55 10.58 -9.46
N PHE A 98 15.83 11.24 -10.31
CA PHE A 98 14.70 12.08 -9.96
C PHE A 98 13.48 11.64 -10.77
N GLU A 99 12.41 11.32 -10.08
CA GLU A 99 11.12 11.05 -10.69
C GLU A 99 10.08 11.99 -10.11
N PHE A 100 9.33 12.61 -10.99
CA PHE A 100 8.13 13.35 -10.63
C PHE A 100 6.93 12.59 -11.17
N VAL A 101 6.05 12.17 -10.27
CA VAL A 101 4.83 11.42 -10.62
C VAL A 101 3.62 12.31 -10.47
N ASP A 102 2.92 12.48 -11.58
CA ASP A 102 1.66 13.20 -11.69
C ASP A 102 0.53 12.18 -11.89
N ASN A 103 -0.11 11.77 -10.80
CA ASN A 103 -1.21 10.81 -10.83
C ASN A 103 -2.49 11.39 -11.43
N THR A 104 -2.59 12.71 -11.56
CA THR A 104 -3.75 13.35 -12.21
C THR A 104 -3.80 13.09 -13.71
N THR A 105 -2.64 12.89 -14.31
CA THR A 105 -2.46 12.60 -15.75
C THR A 105 -1.90 11.20 -15.99
N ALA A 106 -1.65 10.42 -14.92
CA ALA A 106 -0.96 9.12 -14.96
C ALA A 106 0.41 9.20 -15.68
N THR A 107 1.17 10.27 -15.43
CA THR A 107 2.46 10.53 -16.08
C THR A 107 3.59 10.48 -15.07
N THR A 108 4.67 9.79 -15.43
CA THR A 108 5.94 9.79 -14.68
C THR A 108 7.02 10.42 -15.53
N TYR A 109 7.71 11.39 -14.98
CA TYR A 109 8.88 12.04 -15.57
C TYR A 109 10.12 11.55 -14.85
N THR A 110 11.03 10.88 -15.56
CA THR A 110 12.23 10.29 -14.98
C THR A 110 13.48 10.96 -15.54
N LEU A 111 14.35 11.45 -14.67
CA LEU A 111 15.65 12.01 -14.99
C LEU A 111 16.77 11.19 -14.34
N THR A 112 17.77 10.87 -15.14
CA THR A 112 18.98 10.15 -14.71
C THR A 112 20.22 10.75 -15.39
N PRO A 113 21.43 10.52 -14.90
CA PRO A 113 22.63 10.95 -15.59
C PRO A 113 22.64 10.46 -17.06
N GLY A 114 22.81 11.41 -17.98
CA GLY A 114 22.76 11.12 -19.43
C GLY A 114 21.36 11.07 -20.05
N ASN A 115 20.29 11.18 -19.25
CA ASN A 115 18.90 11.25 -19.72
C ASN A 115 18.16 12.41 -19.05
N VAL A 116 18.75 13.60 -19.05
CA VAL A 116 18.13 14.82 -18.49
C VAL A 116 17.38 15.63 -19.55
N GLY A 117 17.63 15.37 -20.84
CA GLY A 117 17.04 16.14 -21.93
C GLY A 117 17.42 17.62 -21.86
N SER A 118 16.40 18.49 -21.82
CA SER A 118 16.56 19.93 -21.60
C SER A 118 16.56 20.35 -20.14
N ALA A 119 16.33 19.41 -19.21
CA ALA A 119 16.24 19.75 -17.78
C ALA A 119 17.60 20.21 -17.24
N THR A 120 17.52 21.18 -16.35
CA THR A 120 18.66 21.70 -15.59
C THR A 120 18.29 21.75 -14.10
N GLY A 121 19.29 21.92 -13.24
CA GLY A 121 19.05 22.09 -11.82
C GLY A 121 19.95 21.22 -10.96
N SER A 122 19.50 20.97 -9.73
CA SER A 122 20.33 20.29 -8.74
C SER A 122 19.52 19.55 -7.69
N ILE A 123 20.17 18.56 -7.09
CA ILE A 123 19.69 17.80 -5.93
C ILE A 123 20.75 17.91 -4.83
N SER A 124 20.33 18.12 -3.60
CA SER A 124 21.17 18.04 -2.41
C SER A 124 20.43 17.26 -1.34
N VAL A 125 21.07 16.25 -0.78
CA VAL A 125 20.52 15.43 0.31
C VAL A 125 21.53 15.38 1.44
N LYS A 126 21.10 15.74 2.65
CA LYS A 126 21.90 15.61 3.85
C LYS A 126 21.17 14.74 4.86
N GLN A 127 21.77 13.64 5.27
CA GLN A 127 21.29 12.88 6.41
C GLN A 127 21.65 13.65 7.70
N THR A 128 20.65 13.94 8.53
CA THR A 128 20.80 14.70 9.78
C THR A 128 20.63 13.84 11.02
N GLY A 129 20.09 12.63 10.86
CA GLY A 129 19.90 11.62 11.90
C GLY A 129 19.42 10.32 11.25
N GLU A 130 19.16 9.29 12.05
CA GLU A 130 18.52 8.07 11.58
C GLU A 130 17.11 8.40 11.08
N GLY A 131 16.79 7.99 9.84
CA GLY A 131 15.50 8.33 9.22
C GLY A 131 15.22 9.82 9.02
N THR A 132 16.20 10.69 9.23
CA THR A 132 16.01 12.14 9.15
C THR A 132 16.88 12.74 8.07
N TYR A 133 16.27 13.44 7.12
CA TYR A 133 16.98 13.99 5.96
C TYR A 133 16.58 15.46 5.71
N LYS A 134 17.56 16.24 5.25
CA LYS A 134 17.32 17.53 4.60
C LYS A 134 17.50 17.35 3.10
N VAL A 135 16.43 17.58 2.35
CA VAL A 135 16.40 17.51 0.89
C VAL A 135 16.16 18.88 0.31
N VAL A 136 16.96 19.26 -0.68
CA VAL A 136 16.73 20.45 -1.50
C VAL A 136 16.86 20.01 -2.96
N VAL A 137 15.81 20.26 -3.73
CA VAL A 137 15.72 19.91 -5.15
C VAL A 137 15.29 21.14 -5.93
N ASN A 138 15.93 21.37 -7.06
CA ASN A 138 15.49 22.32 -8.07
C ASN A 138 15.67 21.65 -9.44
N VAL A 139 14.58 21.49 -10.17
CA VAL A 139 14.56 20.89 -11.52
C VAL A 139 13.73 21.79 -12.42
N GLU A 140 14.36 22.30 -13.46
CA GLU A 140 13.76 23.22 -14.41
C GLU A 140 13.67 22.58 -15.80
N SER A 141 12.63 22.94 -16.53
CA SER A 141 12.41 22.55 -17.95
C SER A 141 12.41 21.03 -18.19
N PHE A 142 11.87 20.22 -17.26
CA PHE A 142 11.76 18.78 -17.46
C PHE A 142 10.47 18.39 -18.19
N GLY A 143 10.55 17.27 -18.87
CA GLY A 143 9.44 16.75 -19.68
C GLY A 143 9.13 17.58 -20.92
N PRO A 144 8.19 17.13 -21.76
CA PRO A 144 7.84 17.80 -23.02
C PRO A 144 7.16 19.17 -22.81
N GLU A 145 6.50 19.39 -21.67
CA GLU A 145 5.85 20.64 -21.31
C GLU A 145 6.79 21.64 -20.61
N ALA A 146 8.09 21.31 -20.51
CA ALA A 146 9.09 22.13 -19.82
C ALA A 146 8.67 22.53 -18.38
N ARG A 147 8.24 21.56 -17.61
CA ARG A 147 7.78 21.72 -16.22
C ARG A 147 8.92 22.11 -15.29
N ASN A 148 8.53 22.67 -14.15
CA ASN A 148 9.47 23.05 -13.11
C ASN A 148 9.05 22.42 -11.78
N PHE A 149 10.03 21.90 -11.04
CA PHE A 149 9.84 21.35 -9.70
C PHE A 149 10.92 21.90 -8.77
N SER A 150 10.51 22.35 -7.61
CA SER A 150 11.45 22.63 -6.53
C SER A 150 10.90 22.11 -5.21
N ALA A 151 11.80 21.63 -4.34
CA ALA A 151 11.43 21.16 -3.02
C ALA A 151 12.49 21.55 -1.99
N SER A 152 12.03 21.85 -0.79
CA SER A 152 12.83 21.89 0.42
C SER A 152 12.09 21.17 1.52
N TYR A 153 12.69 20.11 2.06
CA TYR A 153 12.14 19.36 3.17
C TYR A 153 13.25 19.04 4.17
N ASN A 154 12.99 19.26 5.44
CA ASN A 154 13.91 18.93 6.52
C ASN A 154 13.10 18.32 7.67
N GLY A 155 13.17 17.02 7.82
CA GLY A 155 12.34 16.31 8.80
C GLY A 155 12.58 14.82 8.83
N GLU A 156 11.72 14.16 9.57
CA GLU A 156 11.65 12.70 9.66
C GLU A 156 10.99 12.12 8.41
N TYR A 157 11.45 10.96 8.03
CA TYR A 157 10.91 10.14 6.95
C TYR A 157 10.52 8.80 7.53
N ASP A 158 9.34 8.35 7.23
CA ASP A 158 8.91 6.99 7.53
C ASP A 158 9.58 5.98 6.61
N ILE A 159 9.66 4.73 7.04
CA ILE A 159 10.22 3.66 6.19
C ILE A 159 9.30 3.44 4.98
N TYR A 160 9.91 3.44 3.80
CA TYR A 160 9.21 3.07 2.57
C TYR A 160 8.95 1.56 2.57
N ASP A 161 7.77 1.17 3.01
CA ASP A 161 7.29 -0.21 3.02
C ASP A 161 5.96 -0.29 2.26
N ILE A 162 6.00 -0.98 1.12
CA ILE A 162 4.82 -1.26 0.29
C ILE A 162 4.28 -2.68 0.51
N SER A 163 4.82 -3.42 1.45
CA SER A 163 4.31 -4.75 1.78
C SER A 163 2.87 -4.69 2.28
N ILE A 164 2.08 -5.65 1.86
CA ILE A 164 0.72 -5.80 2.37
C ILE A 164 0.82 -6.51 3.72
N PRO A 165 0.29 -5.96 4.81
CA PRO A 165 0.34 -6.62 6.10
C PRO A 165 -0.36 -7.98 6.07
N ASN A 166 0.26 -8.99 6.68
CA ASN A 166 -0.38 -10.27 6.93
C ASN A 166 -1.51 -10.08 7.95
N ALA A 167 -2.72 -9.93 7.46
CA ALA A 167 -3.87 -9.66 8.31
C ALA A 167 -5.19 -10.02 7.62
N TYR A 168 -6.26 -10.14 8.41
CA TYR A 168 -7.61 -10.26 7.90
C TYR A 168 -8.57 -9.44 8.77
N GLY A 169 -9.68 -9.01 8.20
CA GLY A 169 -10.69 -8.28 8.95
C GLY A 169 -11.86 -7.82 8.08
N ILE A 170 -12.84 -7.25 8.76
CA ILE A 170 -13.97 -6.60 8.09
C ILE A 170 -13.47 -5.28 7.49
N LEU A 171 -13.82 -5.04 6.23
CA LEU A 171 -13.49 -3.80 5.52
C LEU A 171 -13.92 -2.58 6.33
N ASP A 172 -13.05 -1.58 6.40
CA ASP A 172 -13.21 -0.34 7.17
C ASP A 172 -13.29 -0.53 8.70
N LYS A 173 -12.82 -1.68 9.21
CA LYS A 173 -12.68 -1.95 10.64
C LYS A 173 -11.29 -2.45 10.99
N GLU A 174 -11.04 -2.61 12.28
CA GLU A 174 -9.78 -3.15 12.79
C GLU A 174 -9.50 -4.55 12.21
N SER A 175 -8.28 -4.75 11.74
CA SER A 175 -7.80 -6.02 11.20
C SER A 175 -7.06 -6.81 12.28
N LYS A 176 -7.05 -8.15 12.13
CA LYS A 176 -6.33 -9.09 12.99
C LYS A 176 -5.11 -9.61 12.24
N ALA A 177 -3.94 -9.57 12.86
CA ALA A 177 -2.71 -10.07 12.25
C ALA A 177 -2.76 -11.58 12.02
N LEU A 178 -2.08 -12.03 10.96
CA LEU A 178 -1.82 -13.44 10.64
C LEU A 178 -0.30 -13.67 10.72
N ASN A 179 0.14 -14.62 11.53
CA ASN A 179 1.55 -14.80 11.86
C ASN A 179 2.11 -16.16 11.42
N SER A 180 1.25 -17.13 11.12
CA SER A 180 1.69 -18.45 10.72
C SER A 180 0.82 -19.04 9.62
N ALA A 181 1.43 -19.84 8.74
CA ALA A 181 0.78 -20.62 7.71
C ALA A 181 1.26 -22.08 7.72
N VAL A 182 0.33 -23.02 7.65
CA VAL A 182 0.60 -24.44 7.44
C VAL A 182 -0.33 -24.92 6.32
N ALA A 183 0.15 -25.81 5.46
CA ALA A 183 -0.65 -26.39 4.40
C ALA A 183 -0.49 -27.90 4.37
N THR A 184 -1.53 -28.61 3.94
CA THR A 184 -1.46 -30.01 3.52
C THR A 184 -1.80 -30.11 2.05
N LEU A 185 -1.19 -31.07 1.36
CA LEU A 185 -1.60 -31.46 0.01
C LEU A 185 -1.97 -32.94 0.03
N LYS A 186 -3.23 -33.23 -0.19
CA LYS A 186 -3.74 -34.60 -0.22
C LYS A 186 -4.74 -34.78 -1.38
N ASP A 187 -4.51 -35.78 -2.19
CA ASP A 187 -5.38 -36.14 -3.32
C ASP A 187 -5.64 -34.99 -4.29
N GLY A 188 -4.63 -34.11 -4.50
CA GLY A 188 -4.73 -32.90 -5.37
C GLY A 188 -5.54 -31.76 -4.76
N LEU A 189 -5.77 -31.79 -3.44
CA LEU A 189 -6.43 -30.72 -2.69
C LEU A 189 -5.48 -30.11 -1.67
N TYR A 190 -5.24 -28.81 -1.75
CA TYR A 190 -4.60 -28.04 -0.68
C TYR A 190 -5.61 -27.72 0.41
N THR A 191 -5.22 -27.93 1.67
CA THR A 191 -5.87 -27.31 2.83
C THR A 191 -4.86 -26.41 3.50
N ILE A 192 -5.12 -25.11 3.50
CA ILE A 192 -4.22 -24.05 3.96
C ILE A 192 -4.82 -23.46 5.23
N TYR A 193 -4.03 -23.45 6.29
CA TYR A 193 -4.38 -22.92 7.60
C TYR A 193 -3.57 -21.65 7.85
N LEU A 194 -4.26 -20.55 8.18
CA LEU A 194 -3.62 -19.28 8.57
C LEU A 194 -4.04 -18.96 10.01
N SER A 195 -3.08 -18.56 10.82
CA SER A 195 -3.31 -18.28 12.23
C SER A 195 -2.65 -16.99 12.69
N SER A 196 -3.31 -16.31 13.62
CA SER A 196 -2.76 -15.18 14.37
C SER A 196 -1.71 -15.59 15.42
N LYS A 197 -1.58 -16.89 15.70
CA LYS A 197 -0.54 -17.43 16.59
C LYS A 197 0.81 -17.42 15.87
N GLU A 198 1.86 -17.10 16.59
CA GLU A 198 3.22 -17.09 16.07
C GLU A 198 3.83 -18.49 16.05
N ASN A 199 4.70 -18.74 15.06
CA ASN A 199 5.57 -19.92 14.99
C ASN A 199 4.85 -21.28 15.01
N VAL A 200 3.62 -21.34 14.52
CA VAL A 200 2.88 -22.60 14.35
C VAL A 200 3.34 -23.30 13.07
N THR A 201 3.80 -24.54 13.21
CA THR A 201 4.37 -25.34 12.10
C THR A 201 3.74 -26.74 11.97
N THR A 202 2.72 -27.06 12.76
CA THR A 202 2.04 -28.37 12.76
C THR A 202 0.53 -28.22 12.59
N ILE A 203 -0.11 -29.28 12.09
CA ILE A 203 -1.57 -29.29 11.92
C ILE A 203 -2.28 -29.26 13.28
N GLU A 204 -1.75 -29.96 14.29
CA GLU A 204 -2.30 -29.93 15.65
C GLU A 204 -2.29 -28.50 16.23
N GLY A 205 -1.22 -27.75 15.97
CA GLY A 205 -1.13 -26.35 16.37
C GLY A 205 -2.12 -25.44 15.65
N MET A 206 -2.60 -25.84 14.47
CA MET A 206 -3.59 -25.15 13.65
C MET A 206 -5.04 -25.59 13.92
N ALA A 207 -5.30 -26.37 14.96
CA ALA A 207 -6.66 -26.87 15.26
C ALA A 207 -7.71 -25.76 15.42
N ASP A 208 -7.28 -24.57 15.84
CA ASP A 208 -8.09 -23.37 15.99
C ASP A 208 -7.60 -22.23 15.06
N ALA A 209 -7.13 -22.57 13.86
CA ALA A 209 -6.72 -21.59 12.85
C ALA A 209 -7.81 -20.55 12.60
N ASP A 210 -7.38 -19.31 12.42
CA ASP A 210 -8.28 -18.20 12.13
C ASP A 210 -8.96 -18.36 10.78
N ILE A 211 -8.22 -18.90 9.79
CA ILE A 211 -8.69 -19.09 8.43
C ILE A 211 -8.25 -20.46 7.94
N VAL A 212 -9.16 -21.17 7.28
CA VAL A 212 -8.88 -22.41 6.56
C VAL A 212 -9.39 -22.26 5.14
N ILE A 213 -8.53 -22.47 4.16
CA ILE A 213 -8.86 -22.43 2.73
C ILE A 213 -8.58 -23.81 2.15
N GLU A 214 -9.60 -24.41 1.55
CA GLU A 214 -9.48 -25.61 0.75
C GLU A 214 -9.56 -25.23 -0.72
N MET A 215 -8.58 -25.67 -1.53
CA MET A 215 -8.59 -25.38 -2.96
C MET A 215 -7.89 -26.49 -3.76
N PRO A 216 -8.41 -26.85 -4.94
CA PRO A 216 -7.73 -27.78 -5.84
C PRO A 216 -6.31 -27.29 -6.18
N GLU A 217 -5.35 -28.21 -6.25
CA GLU A 217 -3.95 -27.93 -6.59
C GLU A 217 -3.81 -27.18 -7.92
N VAL A 218 -4.66 -27.49 -8.90
CA VAL A 218 -4.67 -26.83 -10.21
C VAL A 218 -5.03 -25.33 -10.15
N PHE A 219 -5.55 -24.85 -9.03
CA PHE A 219 -5.87 -23.44 -8.81
C PHE A 219 -4.70 -22.67 -8.18
N MET A 220 -3.73 -23.38 -7.63
CA MET A 220 -2.52 -22.77 -7.10
C MET A 220 -1.71 -22.17 -8.26
N ASN A 221 -1.26 -20.92 -8.10
CA ASN A 221 -0.56 -20.16 -9.12
C ASN A 221 -1.37 -19.81 -10.40
N ASP A 222 -2.70 -20.02 -10.39
CA ASP A 222 -3.58 -19.83 -11.57
C ASP A 222 -4.61 -18.70 -11.35
N GLY A 223 -4.12 -17.53 -10.95
CA GLY A 223 -4.95 -16.32 -10.83
C GLY A 223 -6.04 -16.40 -9.75
N THR A 224 -7.05 -15.55 -9.88
CA THR A 224 -8.15 -15.44 -8.91
C THR A 224 -9.22 -16.48 -9.16
N LYS A 225 -9.63 -17.19 -8.10
CA LYS A 225 -10.68 -18.22 -8.11
C LYS A 225 -11.83 -17.81 -7.19
N GLY A 226 -13.05 -18.16 -7.59
CA GLY A 226 -14.23 -17.92 -6.77
C GLY A 226 -14.35 -18.93 -5.62
N PHE A 227 -14.90 -18.48 -4.50
CA PHE A 227 -15.39 -19.39 -3.48
C PHE A 227 -16.78 -19.90 -3.86
N SER A 228 -17.01 -21.20 -3.80
CA SER A 228 -18.35 -21.78 -3.96
C SER A 228 -18.49 -23.07 -3.17
N GLY A 229 -19.72 -23.48 -2.95
CA GLY A 229 -20.05 -24.75 -2.28
C GLY A 229 -19.90 -26.00 -3.15
N THR A 230 -19.46 -25.87 -4.42
CA THR A 230 -19.23 -27.03 -5.30
C THR A 230 -17.83 -27.60 -5.08
N GLU A 231 -17.66 -28.90 -5.37
CA GLU A 231 -16.39 -29.62 -5.12
C GLU A 231 -15.22 -29.08 -5.97
N ASP A 232 -15.55 -28.49 -7.11
CA ASP A 232 -14.55 -27.98 -8.08
C ASP A 232 -14.07 -26.57 -7.81
N ASN A 233 -14.41 -25.97 -6.67
CA ASN A 233 -14.05 -24.59 -6.34
C ASN A 233 -13.36 -24.50 -4.99
N ALA A 234 -12.72 -23.34 -4.77
CA ALA A 234 -12.14 -23.04 -3.47
C ALA A 234 -13.23 -22.87 -2.39
N LYS A 235 -12.93 -23.27 -1.18
CA LYS A 235 -13.79 -23.10 0.01
C LYS A 235 -13.01 -22.33 1.07
N ILE A 236 -13.71 -21.56 1.86
CA ILE A 236 -13.10 -20.81 2.97
C ILE A 236 -13.91 -20.99 4.25
N SER A 237 -13.20 -21.10 5.37
CA SER A 237 -13.75 -21.06 6.71
C SER A 237 -12.95 -20.04 7.53
N ILE A 238 -13.63 -19.13 8.21
CA ILE A 238 -13.03 -18.05 8.98
C ILE A 238 -13.56 -18.08 10.40
N THR A 239 -12.68 -17.98 11.38
CA THR A 239 -13.03 -17.72 12.78
C THR A 239 -12.80 -16.26 13.09
N TYR A 240 -13.86 -15.51 13.37
CA TYR A 240 -13.80 -14.11 13.69
C TYR A 240 -14.61 -13.80 14.97
N ASN A 241 -13.98 -13.18 15.95
CA ASN A 241 -14.57 -12.93 17.27
C ASN A 241 -15.20 -14.18 17.94
N GLY A 242 -14.56 -15.35 17.77
CA GLY A 242 -14.99 -16.61 18.35
C GLY A 242 -16.09 -17.34 17.57
N GLU A 243 -16.65 -16.75 16.51
CA GLU A 243 -17.64 -17.38 15.64
C GLU A 243 -17.02 -17.87 14.34
N LYS A 244 -17.50 -19.03 13.85
CA LYS A 244 -17.05 -19.66 12.63
C LYS A 244 -17.99 -19.36 11.48
N TYR A 245 -17.42 -18.81 10.40
CA TYR A 245 -18.10 -18.52 9.15
C TYR A 245 -17.53 -19.41 8.06
N ASN A 246 -18.36 -19.99 7.23
CA ASN A 246 -17.90 -20.84 6.12
C ASN A 246 -18.80 -20.71 4.90
N GLN A 247 -18.22 -21.02 3.74
CA GLN A 247 -18.93 -21.04 2.47
C GLN A 247 -19.33 -22.44 1.99
N ALA A 248 -19.02 -23.47 2.78
CA ALA A 248 -19.18 -24.84 2.38
C ALA A 248 -20.63 -25.25 2.00
N SER A 249 -21.60 -24.38 2.22
CA SER A 249 -22.99 -24.67 1.95
C SER A 249 -23.76 -23.50 1.33
N CYS A 250 -23.17 -22.77 0.39
CA CYS A 250 -23.87 -21.77 -0.42
C CYS A 250 -25.03 -22.33 -1.27
N GLY A 251 -25.56 -23.46 -0.91
CA GLY A 251 -26.69 -24.10 -1.60
C GLY A 251 -28.06 -23.58 -1.22
N SER A 252 -28.29 -23.07 -0.04
CA SER A 252 -29.52 -22.38 0.33
C SER A 252 -29.28 -21.32 1.39
N LYS A 253 -29.95 -20.18 1.24
CA LYS A 253 -29.98 -19.11 2.26
C LYS A 253 -30.47 -19.57 3.64
N LYS A 254 -31.01 -20.79 3.75
CA LYS A 254 -31.60 -21.32 4.99
C LYS A 254 -30.59 -21.97 5.90
N ASP A 255 -29.51 -22.52 5.35
CA ASP A 255 -28.62 -23.41 6.11
C ASP A 255 -27.23 -22.86 6.34
N ASN A 256 -26.87 -21.72 5.69
CA ASN A 256 -25.59 -21.03 5.86
C ASN A 256 -25.69 -19.54 5.60
N ALA A 257 -26.15 -18.86 6.58
CA ALA A 257 -26.31 -17.41 6.55
C ALA A 257 -24.97 -16.63 6.67
N ASN A 258 -23.82 -17.32 6.72
CA ASN A 258 -22.58 -16.70 7.23
C ASN A 258 -21.65 -16.15 6.14
N ALA A 259 -21.66 -16.68 4.91
CA ALA A 259 -20.90 -16.11 3.80
C ALA A 259 -21.57 -16.36 2.45
N ILE A 260 -21.69 -15.36 1.62
CA ILE A 260 -22.51 -15.39 0.41
C ILE A 260 -21.68 -15.49 -0.87
N GLY A 261 -20.44 -15.01 -0.88
CA GLY A 261 -19.58 -15.04 -2.06
C GLY A 261 -18.19 -14.50 -1.75
N GLY A 262 -17.29 -14.68 -2.70
CA GLY A 262 -15.95 -14.17 -2.55
C GLY A 262 -14.99 -14.79 -3.55
N ASN A 263 -13.74 -14.43 -3.42
CA ASN A 263 -12.66 -14.99 -4.23
C ASN A 263 -11.36 -15.12 -3.44
N VAL A 264 -10.47 -15.93 -3.98
CA VAL A 264 -9.11 -16.13 -3.47
C VAL A 264 -8.14 -16.16 -4.64
N LYS A 265 -6.97 -15.61 -4.41
CA LYS A 265 -5.79 -15.80 -5.24
C LYS A 265 -4.70 -16.37 -4.34
N ALA A 266 -4.12 -17.49 -4.71
CA ALA A 266 -3.08 -18.14 -3.93
C ALA A 266 -1.94 -18.61 -4.82
N SER A 267 -0.71 -18.51 -4.29
CA SER A 267 0.49 -19.03 -4.91
C SER A 267 1.44 -19.61 -3.88
N ILE A 268 2.16 -20.67 -4.24
CA ILE A 268 3.27 -21.21 -3.46
C ILE A 268 4.49 -21.29 -4.38
N VAL A 269 5.57 -20.60 -3.98
CA VAL A 269 6.83 -20.57 -4.71
C VAL A 269 7.97 -20.68 -3.69
N ASP A 270 8.84 -21.65 -3.88
CA ASP A 270 10.03 -21.87 -3.02
C ASP A 270 9.73 -21.90 -1.50
N GLY A 271 8.62 -22.55 -1.13
CA GLY A 271 8.19 -22.67 0.27
C GLY A 271 7.61 -21.38 0.88
N ASN A 272 7.36 -20.37 0.04
CA ASN A 272 6.62 -19.18 0.44
C ASN A 272 5.23 -19.21 -0.18
N ILE A 273 4.23 -18.86 0.61
CA ILE A 273 2.86 -18.73 0.17
C ILE A 273 2.49 -17.24 0.09
N SER A 274 1.69 -16.90 -0.91
CA SER A 274 0.98 -15.62 -0.98
C SER A 274 -0.50 -15.91 -1.19
N ILE A 275 -1.34 -15.40 -0.32
CA ILE A 275 -2.79 -15.56 -0.38
C ILE A 275 -3.45 -14.20 -0.22
N ASP A 276 -4.32 -13.88 -1.16
CA ASP A 276 -5.27 -12.77 -1.06
C ASP A 276 -6.68 -13.34 -1.14
N PHE A 277 -7.55 -12.96 -0.23
CA PHE A 277 -8.95 -13.36 -0.29
C PHE A 277 -9.89 -12.21 0.01
N ASN A 278 -11.07 -12.28 -0.56
CA ASN A 278 -12.13 -11.32 -0.37
C ASN A 278 -13.48 -12.04 -0.27
N ILE A 279 -14.22 -11.77 0.79
CA ILE A 279 -15.59 -12.22 0.99
C ILE A 279 -16.50 -11.01 0.87
N TYR A 280 -17.43 -11.05 -0.08
CA TYR A 280 -18.21 -9.87 -0.44
C TYR A 280 -19.35 -9.54 0.52
N SER A 281 -19.86 -10.55 1.25
CA SER A 281 -20.98 -10.32 2.15
C SER A 281 -21.07 -11.43 3.17
N ILE A 282 -21.02 -11.06 4.43
CA ILE A 282 -21.21 -11.96 5.55
C ILE A 282 -22.53 -11.57 6.22
N TYR A 283 -23.57 -12.37 6.01
CA TYR A 283 -24.94 -12.04 6.41
C TYR A 283 -25.07 -11.73 7.90
N ASN A 284 -24.55 -12.60 8.77
CA ASN A 284 -24.64 -12.41 10.22
C ASN A 284 -23.78 -11.27 10.76
N LEU A 285 -22.93 -10.66 9.92
CA LEU A 285 -22.19 -9.45 10.24
C LEU A 285 -22.79 -8.21 9.55
N GLY A 286 -24.09 -8.22 9.28
CA GLY A 286 -24.77 -7.08 8.64
C GLY A 286 -24.40 -6.87 7.19
N ASN A 287 -24.13 -7.97 6.43
CA ASN A 287 -23.61 -7.97 5.07
C ASN A 287 -22.23 -7.28 4.93
N ALA A 288 -21.43 -7.34 5.97
CA ALA A 288 -20.06 -6.81 5.90
C ALA A 288 -19.20 -7.61 4.89
N SER A 289 -18.28 -6.91 4.25
CA SER A 289 -17.21 -7.53 3.46
C SER A 289 -16.00 -7.79 4.35
N MET A 290 -15.29 -8.88 4.08
CA MET A 290 -14.07 -9.25 4.79
C MET A 290 -12.96 -9.48 3.78
N THR A 291 -11.78 -8.95 4.05
CA THR A 291 -10.57 -9.17 3.24
C THR A 291 -9.46 -9.75 4.08
N GLY A 292 -8.52 -10.41 3.42
CA GLY A 292 -7.31 -10.85 4.09
C GLY A 292 -6.17 -11.08 3.13
N HIS A 293 -4.98 -10.92 3.67
CA HIS A 293 -3.71 -11.18 3.00
C HIS A 293 -2.78 -11.97 3.91
N PHE A 294 -2.06 -12.91 3.35
CA PHE A 294 -0.91 -13.53 3.97
C PHE A 294 0.19 -13.77 2.95
N GLY A 295 1.40 -13.27 3.22
CA GLY A 295 2.61 -13.54 2.47
C GLY A 295 3.74 -13.98 3.40
N GLY A 296 4.37 -15.13 3.12
CA GLY A 296 5.44 -15.62 3.94
C GLY A 296 5.70 -17.12 3.82
N LYS A 297 6.52 -17.63 4.73
CA LYS A 297 6.84 -19.07 4.76
C LYS A 297 5.61 -19.91 5.09
N VAL A 298 5.47 -21.03 4.39
CA VAL A 298 4.46 -22.05 4.66
C VAL A 298 5.14 -23.39 4.94
N THR A 299 4.72 -24.06 6.00
CA THR A 299 5.10 -25.48 6.23
C THR A 299 4.09 -26.36 5.52
N ILE A 300 4.57 -27.15 4.55
CA ILE A 300 3.73 -28.15 3.87
C ILE A 300 3.93 -29.48 4.61
N VAL A 301 2.83 -30.04 5.11
CA VAL A 301 2.80 -31.32 5.84
C VAL A 301 2.14 -32.35 4.93
N GLU A 302 2.79 -33.51 4.75
CA GLU A 302 2.28 -34.65 3.98
C GLU A 302 1.22 -35.46 4.76
#